data_54577feb1354a4ff32be229bc975425f
#
_entry.id   54577feb1354a4ff32be229bc975425f
#
_cell.length_a   1.000
_cell.length_b   1.000
_cell.length_c   1.000
_cell.angle_alpha   90.00
_cell.angle_beta   90.00
_cell.angle_gamma   90.00
#
_symmetry.space_group_name_H-M   'P 1'
#
loop_
_entity.id
_entity.type
_entity.pdbx_description
1 polymer ?
#
loop_
_entity_poly.entity_id
_entity_poly.type
_entity_poly.pdbx_seq_one_letter_code
_entity_poly.pdbx_strand_id
1 'polypeptide(L)'
;MKQFLLTAMMLLCSVMGAKAEVDPNFYIYICFGQSNMEGNAQWEAQDEGNVDPRFQMLATCDFNSPKRTMGNWYTATCPIVSPQGKLGPTDYFGRTMVKELPDKKIGVIAVAMGGSPIEMFDKDLYQDKMKGNESEWWAQLATWYYGGNPYGRIIEMAKKAQEVGVIKGILLHQGCSNNGDEKWPGMVKKIYKDMLRDLNLKSVNVPIFVGETEYENMGGGCSWHNHVVAKIPEVIPTGYVVSAEGIPGNGTDPWHFSAAGYRTFGKRYAAKVLEVMSNSGDYTKTVEVDERFTGDLSALSGKNLAIVNEAEKKAFFGAGADALGYDIFENAFDDFATEGYLFKLSRITGGRSLKLLNTDGEDYQVNGTTAYLNSQAVTGNCCFLNGLNGQRGFDTPDGAAWTLEYVDGKGWSMKNNGTGKYLKDAAHPAMFDEPTYFTFCTLKTVTATGIQEVNAKKPETKTGVYTLDGRKVNADNLRPGLYIVNGRKVVIK
;
A
#
# COMPACT_ATOMS: atom_id res chain seq x y z
N MET A 1 28.28 26.47 44.73
CA MET A 1 28.13 25.11 44.14
C MET A 1 26.69 24.74 43.80
N LYS A 2 25.66 25.02 44.61
CA LYS A 2 24.26 24.67 44.30
C LYS A 2 23.67 25.43 43.10
N GLN A 3 24.05 26.65 42.81
CA GLN A 3 23.57 27.42 41.68
C GLN A 3 24.20 26.98 40.33
N PHE A 4 25.44 26.46 40.34
CA PHE A 4 26.08 25.91 39.13
C PHE A 4 25.48 24.57 38.70
N LEU A 5 24.98 23.74 39.67
CA LEU A 5 24.31 22.50 39.33
C LEU A 5 22.91 22.70 38.73
N LEU A 6 22.17 23.75 39.14
CA LEU A 6 20.85 24.04 38.55
C LEU A 6 20.97 24.56 37.09
N THR A 7 22.00 25.37 36.81
CA THR A 7 22.24 25.88 35.45
C THR A 7 22.70 24.77 34.47
N ALA A 8 23.52 23.83 34.97
CA ALA A 8 23.94 22.67 34.17
C ALA A 8 22.78 21.70 33.92
N MET A 9 21.84 21.56 34.86
CA MET A 9 20.67 20.69 34.69
C MET A 9 19.61 21.30 33.74
N MET A 10 19.48 22.64 33.67
CA MET A 10 18.62 23.31 32.69
C MET A 10 19.24 23.32 31.29
N LEU A 11 20.56 23.26 31.14
CA LEU A 11 21.21 23.14 29.81
C LEU A 11 21.16 21.71 29.24
N LEU A 12 21.04 20.68 30.13
CA LEU A 12 20.91 19.29 29.66
C LEU A 12 19.49 18.93 29.18
N CYS A 13 18.46 19.69 29.56
CA CYS A 13 17.08 19.46 29.13
C CYS A 13 16.73 20.11 27.77
N SER A 14 17.63 20.88 27.17
CA SER A 14 17.38 21.59 25.90
C SER A 14 17.93 20.90 24.66
N VAL A 15 18.41 19.65 24.76
CA VAL A 15 18.89 18.84 23.62
C VAL A 15 18.04 17.56 23.42
N MET A 16 16.83 17.54 23.92
CA MET A 16 15.80 16.67 23.33
C MET A 16 15.34 17.37 22.06
N GLY A 17 15.97 17.04 20.94
CA GLY A 17 15.59 17.55 19.63
C GLY A 17 14.09 17.33 19.45
N ALA A 18 13.34 18.42 19.33
CA ALA A 18 11.94 18.36 18.96
C ALA A 18 11.90 17.61 17.63
N LYS A 19 11.37 16.40 17.62
CA LYS A 19 11.08 15.67 16.38
C LYS A 19 10.15 16.60 15.60
N ALA A 20 10.57 17.04 14.42
CA ALA A 20 9.72 17.89 13.58
C ALA A 20 8.37 17.19 13.42
N GLU A 21 7.30 17.91 13.69
CA GLU A 21 5.96 17.38 13.50
C GLU A 21 5.74 17.13 12.00
N VAL A 22 5.17 15.98 11.66
CA VAL A 22 4.89 15.59 10.27
C VAL A 22 3.88 16.59 9.69
N ASP A 23 4.23 17.24 8.59
CA ASP A 23 3.32 18.15 7.89
C ASP A 23 2.23 17.36 7.14
N PRO A 24 0.96 17.38 7.59
CA PRO A 24 -0.13 16.66 6.96
C PRO A 24 -0.49 17.22 5.57
N ASN A 25 0.03 18.42 5.20
CA ASN A 25 -0.15 19.05 3.91
C ASN A 25 1.02 18.78 2.95
N PHE A 26 2.04 18.08 3.38
CA PHE A 26 3.11 17.62 2.50
C PHE A 26 2.80 16.22 1.97
N TYR A 27 2.20 16.16 0.79
CA TYR A 27 1.81 14.93 0.11
C TYR A 27 2.98 14.36 -0.69
N ILE A 28 3.36 13.13 -0.40
CA ILE A 28 4.53 12.48 -0.99
C ILE A 28 4.10 11.29 -1.83
N TYR A 29 4.71 11.14 -3.00
CA TYR A 29 4.45 10.05 -3.94
C TYR A 29 5.73 9.27 -4.22
N ILE A 30 5.64 7.94 -4.17
CA ILE A 30 6.72 7.04 -4.57
C ILE A 30 6.58 6.80 -6.07
N CYS A 31 7.64 7.03 -6.85
CA CYS A 31 7.67 6.80 -8.29
C CYS A 31 8.73 5.75 -8.59
N PHE A 32 8.36 4.64 -9.24
CA PHE A 32 9.34 3.61 -9.57
C PHE A 32 9.06 2.96 -10.92
N GLY A 33 10.05 2.31 -11.49
CA GLY A 33 9.92 1.65 -12.77
C GLY A 33 11.19 1.64 -13.62
N GLN A 34 11.00 1.61 -14.95
CA GLN A 34 12.10 1.58 -15.91
C GLN A 34 12.29 2.93 -16.64
N SER A 35 12.91 2.92 -17.80
CA SER A 35 13.30 4.12 -18.56
C SER A 35 12.19 5.17 -18.73
N ASN A 36 10.94 4.76 -18.93
CA ASN A 36 9.81 5.68 -19.04
C ASN A 36 9.42 6.34 -17.70
N MET A 37 9.81 5.79 -16.55
CA MET A 37 9.72 6.47 -15.26
C MET A 37 10.99 7.27 -14.97
N GLU A 38 12.17 6.76 -15.34
CA GLU A 38 13.45 7.46 -15.20
C GLU A 38 13.48 8.76 -16.00
N GLY A 39 12.80 8.76 -17.16
CA GLY A 39 12.78 9.86 -18.11
C GLY A 39 13.84 9.69 -19.21
N ASN A 40 13.38 9.74 -20.48
CA ASN A 40 14.27 9.50 -21.63
C ASN A 40 14.23 10.60 -22.70
N ALA A 41 13.37 11.60 -22.59
CA ALA A 41 13.37 12.74 -23.50
C ALA A 41 14.23 13.88 -22.99
N GLN A 42 15.01 14.52 -23.87
CA GLN A 42 15.72 15.74 -23.49
C GLN A 42 14.67 16.80 -23.07
N TRP A 43 14.92 17.45 -21.93
CA TRP A 43 14.08 18.57 -21.51
C TRP A 43 14.33 19.80 -22.40
N GLU A 44 13.33 20.64 -22.50
CA GLU A 44 13.32 21.85 -23.31
C GLU A 44 13.26 23.09 -22.39
N ALA A 45 13.43 24.28 -22.94
CA ALA A 45 13.43 25.54 -22.18
C ALA A 45 12.17 25.72 -21.29
N GLN A 46 11.03 25.22 -21.71
CA GLN A 46 9.78 25.24 -20.93
C GLN A 46 9.85 24.35 -19.68
N ASP A 47 10.75 23.38 -19.63
CA ASP A 47 10.92 22.41 -18.54
C ASP A 47 11.95 22.91 -17.51
N GLU A 48 12.86 23.83 -17.90
CA GLU A 48 13.97 24.28 -17.06
C GLU A 48 13.56 25.30 -15.99
N GLY A 49 12.51 26.08 -16.23
CA GLY A 49 12.11 27.20 -15.37
C GLY A 49 10.79 27.00 -14.65
N ASN A 50 10.49 27.96 -13.74
CA ASN A 50 9.18 28.13 -13.10
C ASN A 50 8.65 26.88 -12.36
N VAL A 51 9.55 26.11 -11.75
CA VAL A 51 9.11 25.03 -10.85
C VAL A 51 8.65 25.67 -9.54
N ASP A 52 7.40 25.45 -9.18
CA ASP A 52 6.85 25.88 -7.91
C ASP A 52 7.69 25.29 -6.75
N PRO A 53 8.20 26.08 -5.81
CA PRO A 53 9.04 25.59 -4.71
C PRO A 53 8.30 24.60 -3.80
N ARG A 54 6.98 24.50 -3.86
CA ARG A 54 6.20 23.49 -3.17
C ARG A 54 6.31 22.10 -3.84
N PHE A 55 6.76 22.03 -5.10
CA PHE A 55 7.09 20.75 -5.73
C PHE A 55 8.54 20.38 -5.40
N GLN A 56 8.71 19.32 -4.62
CA GLN A 56 9.98 18.87 -4.06
C GLN A 56 10.31 17.45 -4.54
N MET A 57 11.59 17.16 -4.65
CA MET A 57 12.12 15.81 -4.82
C MET A 57 13.00 15.44 -3.64
N LEU A 58 12.90 14.21 -3.14
CA LEU A 58 13.91 13.64 -2.26
C LEU A 58 14.98 12.97 -3.13
N ALA A 59 16.21 13.44 -3.05
CA ALA A 59 17.29 12.82 -3.82
C ALA A 59 17.52 11.38 -3.35
N THR A 60 17.31 10.40 -4.23
CA THR A 60 17.45 8.97 -3.95
C THR A 60 18.85 8.44 -4.19
N CYS A 61 19.71 9.26 -4.78
CA CYS A 61 21.14 9.07 -4.97
C CYS A 61 21.83 10.46 -5.03
N ASP A 62 23.14 10.48 -5.09
CA ASP A 62 23.90 11.72 -5.27
C ASP A 62 23.87 12.19 -6.73
N PHE A 63 23.75 13.50 -6.94
CA PHE A 63 23.80 14.14 -8.24
C PHE A 63 25.00 15.10 -8.29
N ASN A 64 25.70 15.14 -9.40
CA ASN A 64 26.83 16.04 -9.61
C ASN A 64 26.39 17.38 -10.22
N SER A 65 25.42 17.34 -11.15
CA SER A 65 24.90 18.56 -11.80
C SER A 65 23.40 18.39 -12.11
N PRO A 66 22.54 19.21 -11.45
CA PRO A 66 22.83 20.06 -10.31
C PRO A 66 23.29 19.25 -9.10
N LYS A 67 24.14 19.82 -8.24
CA LYS A 67 24.64 19.10 -7.07
C LYS A 67 23.49 18.84 -6.08
N ARG A 68 23.23 17.56 -5.80
CA ARG A 68 22.25 17.10 -4.80
C ARG A 68 22.84 15.93 -4.03
N THR A 69 22.62 15.94 -2.74
CA THR A 69 23.07 14.87 -1.85
C THR A 69 21.90 13.96 -1.51
N MET A 70 22.11 12.68 -1.59
CA MET A 70 21.13 11.66 -1.25
C MET A 70 20.48 11.93 0.11
N GLY A 71 19.17 11.74 0.18
CA GLY A 71 18.38 11.92 1.39
C GLY A 71 18.03 13.36 1.74
N ASN A 72 18.32 14.32 0.88
CA ASN A 72 17.92 15.73 1.06
C ASN A 72 16.82 16.12 0.07
N TRP A 73 15.96 17.04 0.51
CA TRP A 73 14.89 17.59 -0.31
C TRP A 73 15.39 18.78 -1.14
N TYR A 74 14.95 18.85 -2.38
CA TYR A 74 15.26 19.92 -3.33
C TYR A 74 14.00 20.29 -4.12
N THR A 75 13.92 21.53 -4.61
CA THR A 75 12.91 21.85 -5.63
C THR A 75 13.10 20.90 -6.82
N ALA A 76 12.01 20.29 -7.28
CA ALA A 76 12.05 19.21 -8.25
C ALA A 76 12.30 19.74 -9.68
N THR A 77 13.55 19.96 -10.03
CA THR A 77 13.98 20.30 -11.40
C THR A 77 14.63 19.08 -12.06
N CYS A 78 14.53 18.98 -13.38
CA CYS A 78 15.22 17.91 -14.12
C CYS A 78 16.76 17.96 -13.94
N PRO A 79 17.42 16.80 -13.89
CA PRO A 79 16.87 15.47 -13.81
C PRO A 79 16.30 15.17 -12.40
N ILE A 80 15.15 14.48 -12.29
CA ILE A 80 14.49 14.21 -11.00
C ILE A 80 14.88 12.86 -10.43
N VAL A 81 15.03 11.83 -11.25
CA VAL A 81 15.12 10.42 -10.82
C VAL A 81 16.56 9.99 -10.54
N SER A 82 17.45 10.19 -11.51
CA SER A 82 18.86 9.83 -11.42
C SER A 82 19.73 10.87 -12.17
N PRO A 83 21.05 10.92 -11.96
CA PRO A 83 21.94 11.86 -12.65
C PRO A 83 21.91 11.78 -14.17
N GLN A 84 21.55 10.61 -14.72
CA GLN A 84 21.42 10.38 -16.17
C GLN A 84 19.98 10.41 -16.66
N GLY A 85 19.02 10.44 -15.74
CA GLY A 85 17.61 10.62 -16.07
C GLY A 85 17.40 11.90 -16.86
N LYS A 86 16.36 11.89 -17.67
CA LYS A 86 15.96 13.03 -18.49
C LYS A 86 14.55 13.48 -18.10
N LEU A 87 13.82 14.16 -18.99
CA LEU A 87 12.42 14.47 -18.78
C LEU A 87 11.61 13.17 -18.78
N GLY A 88 10.87 12.96 -17.72
CA GLY A 88 9.94 11.86 -17.53
C GLY A 88 8.60 12.34 -16.97
N PRO A 89 7.64 11.44 -16.73
CA PRO A 89 6.28 11.80 -16.30
C PRO A 89 6.26 12.44 -14.91
N THR A 90 7.23 12.15 -14.05
CA THR A 90 7.32 12.65 -12.66
C THR A 90 7.35 14.18 -12.60
N ASP A 91 7.99 14.86 -13.57
CA ASP A 91 8.09 16.33 -13.62
C ASP A 91 6.68 16.95 -13.72
N TYR A 92 5.96 16.64 -14.80
CA TYR A 92 4.64 17.23 -15.02
C TYR A 92 3.54 16.64 -14.14
N PHE A 93 3.78 15.50 -13.54
CA PHE A 93 2.95 15.04 -12.42
C PHE A 93 3.00 16.05 -11.26
N GLY A 94 4.18 16.34 -10.75
CA GLY A 94 4.31 17.22 -9.60
C GLY A 94 3.92 18.67 -9.89
N ARG A 95 4.30 19.21 -11.07
CA ARG A 95 3.87 20.55 -11.52
C ARG A 95 2.35 20.68 -11.58
N THR A 96 1.66 19.63 -12.05
CA THR A 96 0.19 19.62 -12.12
C THR A 96 -0.40 19.52 -10.72
N MET A 97 0.11 18.64 -9.88
CA MET A 97 -0.39 18.46 -8.51
C MET A 97 -0.30 19.74 -7.66
N VAL A 98 0.82 20.46 -7.69
CA VAL A 98 0.95 21.73 -6.93
C VAL A 98 0.03 22.83 -7.45
N LYS A 99 -0.28 22.81 -8.74
CA LYS A 99 -1.21 23.75 -9.35
C LYS A 99 -2.65 23.48 -8.91
N GLU A 100 -3.05 22.21 -8.95
CA GLU A 100 -4.43 21.80 -8.63
C GLU A 100 -4.69 21.72 -7.10
N LEU A 101 -3.63 21.64 -6.28
CA LEU A 101 -3.69 21.59 -4.82
C LEU A 101 -2.91 22.77 -4.22
N PRO A 102 -3.45 24.00 -4.27
CA PRO A 102 -2.71 25.22 -3.89
C PRO A 102 -2.26 25.23 -2.42
N ASP A 103 -2.98 24.52 -1.54
CA ASP A 103 -2.68 24.46 -0.10
C ASP A 103 -1.75 23.28 0.27
N LYS A 104 -1.28 22.51 -0.73
CA LYS A 104 -0.43 21.35 -0.49
C LYS A 104 0.98 21.57 -1.01
N LYS A 105 1.94 20.95 -0.32
CA LYS A 105 3.28 20.71 -0.81
C LYS A 105 3.32 19.29 -1.41
N ILE A 106 3.98 19.12 -2.53
CA ILE A 106 4.06 17.84 -3.24
C ILE A 106 5.50 17.37 -3.25
N GLY A 107 5.75 16.15 -2.81
CA GLY A 107 7.05 15.51 -2.83
C GLY A 107 7.06 14.26 -3.69
N VAL A 108 8.18 13.97 -4.31
CA VAL A 108 8.40 12.71 -5.02
C VAL A 108 9.67 12.01 -4.53
N ILE A 109 9.58 10.69 -4.42
CA ILE A 109 10.69 9.78 -4.19
C ILE A 109 10.76 8.92 -5.44
N ALA A 110 11.78 9.10 -6.27
CA ALA A 110 11.83 8.44 -7.56
C ALA A 110 13.03 7.49 -7.66
N VAL A 111 12.76 6.21 -7.96
CA VAL A 111 13.76 5.16 -8.18
C VAL A 111 13.40 4.40 -9.45
N ALA A 112 14.15 4.61 -10.51
CA ALA A 112 13.91 3.93 -11.77
C ALA A 112 15.23 3.71 -12.52
N MET A 113 15.25 2.70 -13.38
CA MET A 113 16.44 2.29 -14.13
C MET A 113 16.06 1.88 -15.55
N GLY A 114 16.68 2.48 -16.54
CA GLY A 114 16.47 2.13 -17.95
C GLY A 114 16.67 0.65 -18.22
N GLY A 115 15.66 -0.02 -18.81
CA GLY A 115 15.72 -1.44 -19.16
C GLY A 115 15.47 -2.43 -18.00
N SER A 116 15.18 -1.95 -16.78
CA SER A 116 15.00 -2.84 -15.63
C SER A 116 13.75 -3.73 -15.73
N PRO A 117 13.89 -5.03 -15.46
CA PRO A 117 12.74 -5.90 -15.25
C PRO A 117 12.12 -5.65 -13.87
N ILE A 118 10.84 -6.02 -13.71
CA ILE A 118 10.07 -5.76 -12.48
C ILE A 118 10.67 -6.47 -11.25
N GLU A 119 11.31 -7.61 -11.44
CA GLU A 119 11.96 -8.40 -10.39
C GLU A 119 13.04 -7.62 -9.63
N MET A 120 13.61 -6.57 -10.24
CA MET A 120 14.56 -5.68 -9.56
C MET A 120 13.96 -4.88 -8.41
N PHE A 121 12.65 -4.73 -8.40
CA PHE A 121 11.89 -4.07 -7.33
C PHE A 121 11.26 -5.06 -6.35
N ASP A 122 11.46 -6.36 -6.52
CA ASP A 122 11.04 -7.39 -5.58
C ASP A 122 12.17 -7.68 -4.58
N LYS A 123 11.91 -7.47 -3.27
CA LYS A 123 12.91 -7.63 -2.21
C LYS A 123 13.48 -9.05 -2.09
N ASP A 124 12.72 -10.03 -2.57
CA ASP A 124 13.12 -11.44 -2.48
C ASP A 124 13.80 -11.95 -3.77
N LEU A 125 13.59 -11.25 -4.92
CA LEU A 125 14.06 -11.70 -6.24
C LEU A 125 15.22 -10.89 -6.81
N TYR A 126 15.42 -9.63 -6.37
CA TYR A 126 16.40 -8.73 -7.01
C TYR A 126 17.83 -9.26 -7.02
N GLN A 127 18.24 -9.98 -5.97
CA GLN A 127 19.59 -10.53 -5.88
C GLN A 127 19.81 -11.66 -6.90
N ASP A 128 18.84 -12.57 -7.00
CA ASP A 128 18.92 -13.65 -8.00
C ASP A 128 18.82 -13.09 -9.42
N LYS A 129 18.04 -12.04 -9.62
CA LYS A 129 17.94 -11.36 -10.92
C LYS A 129 19.25 -10.65 -11.30
N MET A 130 19.97 -10.08 -10.35
CA MET A 130 21.28 -9.46 -10.56
C MET A 130 22.34 -10.48 -10.94
N LYS A 131 22.30 -11.67 -10.36
CA LYS A 131 23.32 -12.71 -10.51
C LYS A 131 23.45 -13.17 -11.96
N GLY A 132 24.63 -12.98 -12.53
CA GLY A 132 24.96 -13.31 -13.92
C GLY A 132 24.49 -12.26 -14.93
N ASN A 133 23.89 -11.16 -14.47
CA ASN A 133 23.43 -10.05 -15.28
C ASN A 133 24.10 -8.71 -14.91
N GLU A 134 25.21 -8.75 -14.19
CA GLU A 134 25.89 -7.55 -13.66
C GLU A 134 26.39 -6.60 -14.77
N SER A 135 26.59 -7.13 -15.98
CA SER A 135 26.96 -6.34 -17.17
C SER A 135 25.77 -5.65 -17.86
N GLU A 136 24.54 -6.03 -17.52
CA GLU A 136 23.35 -5.40 -18.07
C GLU A 136 23.27 -3.94 -17.62
N TRP A 137 22.78 -3.08 -18.51
CA TRP A 137 22.70 -1.65 -18.23
C TRP A 137 21.90 -1.33 -16.97
N TRP A 138 20.76 -1.93 -16.80
CA TRP A 138 19.91 -1.75 -15.60
C TRP A 138 20.59 -2.22 -14.32
N ALA A 139 21.42 -3.27 -14.39
CA ALA A 139 22.15 -3.79 -13.23
C ALA A 139 23.27 -2.84 -12.81
N GLN A 140 23.97 -2.24 -13.80
CA GLN A 140 24.97 -1.20 -13.55
C GLN A 140 24.30 0.02 -12.90
N LEU A 141 23.15 0.48 -13.39
CA LEU A 141 22.39 1.58 -12.79
C LEU A 141 21.95 1.30 -11.36
N ALA A 142 21.43 0.09 -11.12
CA ALA A 142 21.07 -0.37 -9.78
C ALA A 142 22.27 -0.28 -8.82
N THR A 143 23.44 -0.72 -9.27
CA THR A 143 24.68 -0.69 -8.49
C THR A 143 25.17 0.73 -8.25
N TRP A 144 25.24 1.56 -9.29
CA TRP A 144 25.81 2.92 -9.20
C TRP A 144 24.96 3.87 -8.36
N TYR A 145 23.64 3.79 -8.50
CA TYR A 145 22.74 4.77 -7.87
C TYR A 145 22.02 4.24 -6.63
N TYR A 146 21.77 2.93 -6.56
CA TYR A 146 20.93 2.36 -5.53
C TYR A 146 21.60 1.26 -4.71
N GLY A 147 22.93 1.13 -4.83
CA GLY A 147 23.69 0.14 -4.07
C GLY A 147 23.31 -1.32 -4.37
N GLY A 148 22.82 -1.59 -5.59
CA GLY A 148 22.38 -2.91 -6.04
C GLY A 148 20.99 -3.33 -5.50
N ASN A 149 20.33 -2.50 -4.70
CA ASN A 149 19.02 -2.80 -4.10
C ASN A 149 18.03 -1.66 -4.31
N PRO A 150 17.37 -1.56 -5.47
CA PRO A 150 16.39 -0.50 -5.73
C PRO A 150 15.20 -0.52 -4.77
N TYR A 151 14.68 -1.71 -4.42
CA TYR A 151 13.61 -1.82 -3.43
C TYR A 151 14.02 -1.25 -2.07
N GLY A 152 15.17 -1.68 -1.56
CA GLY A 152 15.69 -1.18 -0.29
C GLY A 152 15.89 0.34 -0.29
N ARG A 153 16.34 0.92 -1.44
CA ARG A 153 16.46 2.37 -1.60
C ARG A 153 15.10 3.09 -1.55
N ILE A 154 14.07 2.53 -2.16
CA ILE A 154 12.70 3.06 -2.05
C ILE A 154 12.29 3.11 -0.58
N ILE A 155 12.43 2.00 0.15
CA ILE A 155 12.01 1.90 1.55
C ILE A 155 12.81 2.84 2.45
N GLU A 156 14.13 2.93 2.27
CA GLU A 156 14.99 3.85 3.02
C GLU A 156 14.54 5.31 2.85
N MET A 157 14.36 5.75 1.61
CA MET A 157 13.97 7.13 1.31
C MET A 157 12.51 7.42 1.71
N ALA A 158 11.62 6.44 1.58
CA ALA A 158 10.23 6.59 2.00
C ALA A 158 10.11 6.72 3.53
N LYS A 159 10.85 5.95 4.31
CA LYS A 159 10.91 6.11 5.79
C LYS A 159 11.39 7.50 6.18
N LYS A 160 12.42 8.00 5.51
CA LYS A 160 12.91 9.36 5.72
C LYS A 160 11.88 10.42 5.35
N ALA A 161 11.14 10.21 4.28
CA ALA A 161 10.09 11.11 3.85
C ALA A 161 8.89 11.14 4.82
N GLN A 162 8.56 10.01 5.45
CA GLN A 162 7.51 9.92 6.48
C GLN A 162 7.84 10.73 7.74
N GLU A 163 9.10 11.14 7.94
CA GLU A 163 9.49 12.02 9.05
C GLU A 163 8.97 13.46 8.86
N VAL A 164 8.67 13.86 7.63
CA VAL A 164 8.31 15.26 7.29
C VAL A 164 6.99 15.41 6.56
N GLY A 165 6.40 14.35 6.01
CA GLY A 165 5.16 14.40 5.24
C GLY A 165 4.42 13.07 5.19
N VAL A 166 3.38 13.01 4.36
CA VAL A 166 2.47 11.87 4.27
C VAL A 166 2.55 11.24 2.88
N ILE A 167 2.86 9.94 2.80
CA ILE A 167 2.82 9.20 1.53
C ILE A 167 1.36 9.02 1.13
N LYS A 168 1.01 9.44 -0.10
CA LYS A 168 -0.37 9.51 -0.62
C LYS A 168 -0.62 8.66 -1.86
N GLY A 169 0.43 8.06 -2.44
CA GLY A 169 0.27 7.21 -3.60
C GLY A 169 1.60 6.70 -4.14
N ILE A 170 1.51 5.70 -5.01
CA ILE A 170 2.64 5.09 -5.69
C ILE A 170 2.39 5.17 -7.20
N LEU A 171 3.36 5.63 -7.96
CA LEU A 171 3.33 5.70 -9.42
C LEU A 171 4.30 4.66 -9.98
N LEU A 172 3.82 3.78 -10.83
CA LEU A 172 4.62 2.77 -11.51
C LEU A 172 4.58 2.98 -13.02
N HIS A 173 5.74 3.01 -13.67
CA HIS A 173 5.84 2.85 -15.12
C HIS A 173 6.92 1.84 -15.46
N GLN A 174 6.49 0.60 -15.71
CA GLN A 174 7.36 -0.52 -16.08
C GLN A 174 6.54 -1.49 -16.94
N GLY A 175 7.17 -2.20 -17.85
CA GLY A 175 6.47 -3.19 -18.68
C GLY A 175 7.26 -3.64 -19.91
N CYS A 176 8.02 -2.77 -20.57
CA CYS A 176 8.74 -3.14 -21.79
C CYS A 176 9.73 -4.31 -21.56
N SER A 177 10.38 -4.37 -20.41
CA SER A 177 11.29 -5.46 -20.06
C SER A 177 10.59 -6.77 -19.63
N ASN A 178 9.27 -6.69 -19.40
CA ASN A 178 8.42 -7.84 -19.10
C ASN A 178 7.24 -7.94 -20.11
N ASN A 179 7.47 -7.51 -21.35
CA ASN A 179 6.42 -7.36 -22.36
C ASN A 179 5.55 -8.63 -22.52
N GLY A 180 4.26 -8.54 -22.22
CA GLY A 180 3.32 -9.64 -22.31
C GLY A 180 3.45 -10.72 -21.23
N ASP A 181 4.20 -10.50 -20.15
CA ASP A 181 4.31 -11.45 -19.05
C ASP A 181 3.04 -11.46 -18.20
N GLU A 182 2.24 -12.49 -18.35
CA GLU A 182 0.98 -12.69 -17.63
C GLU A 182 1.13 -12.78 -16.10
N LYS A 183 2.32 -13.03 -15.58
CA LYS A 183 2.61 -13.05 -14.13
C LYS A 183 2.89 -11.66 -13.57
N TRP A 184 3.13 -10.69 -14.44
CA TRP A 184 3.52 -9.34 -14.05
C TRP A 184 2.54 -8.64 -13.08
N PRO A 185 1.19 -8.71 -13.24
CA PRO A 185 0.27 -8.10 -12.28
C PRO A 185 0.41 -8.67 -10.86
N GLY A 186 0.64 -9.97 -10.75
CA GLY A 186 0.91 -10.64 -9.47
C GLY A 186 2.22 -10.18 -8.83
N MET A 187 3.28 -9.98 -9.64
CA MET A 187 4.55 -9.45 -9.15
C MET A 187 4.41 -7.99 -8.68
N VAL A 188 3.70 -7.16 -9.43
CA VAL A 188 3.39 -5.77 -9.02
C VAL A 188 2.61 -5.75 -7.71
N LYS A 189 1.58 -6.61 -7.58
CA LYS A 189 0.82 -6.76 -6.34
C LYS A 189 1.73 -7.09 -5.16
N LYS A 190 2.62 -8.08 -5.30
CA LYS A 190 3.57 -8.47 -4.25
C LYS A 190 4.46 -7.30 -3.83
N ILE A 191 5.08 -6.62 -4.79
CA ILE A 191 5.96 -5.48 -4.54
C ILE A 191 5.20 -4.35 -3.82
N TYR A 192 4.02 -4.02 -4.28
CA TYR A 192 3.15 -3.01 -3.68
C TYR A 192 2.80 -3.36 -2.22
N LYS A 193 2.38 -4.59 -1.95
CA LYS A 193 2.07 -5.06 -0.60
C LYS A 193 3.29 -5.05 0.31
N ASP A 194 4.44 -5.46 -0.19
CA ASP A 194 5.68 -5.39 0.57
C ASP A 194 6.04 -3.94 0.93
N MET A 195 5.89 -2.98 0.00
CA MET A 195 6.08 -1.55 0.29
C MET A 195 5.12 -1.06 1.36
N LEU A 196 3.83 -1.40 1.27
CA LEU A 196 2.84 -1.01 2.27
C LEU A 196 3.20 -1.56 3.66
N ARG A 197 3.58 -2.82 3.74
CA ARG A 197 3.99 -3.49 4.99
C ARG A 197 5.25 -2.86 5.58
N ASP A 198 6.31 -2.73 4.78
CA ASP A 198 7.61 -2.24 5.25
C ASP A 198 7.58 -0.75 5.65
N LEU A 199 6.59 0.01 5.17
CA LEU A 199 6.33 1.41 5.47
C LEU A 199 5.17 1.65 6.44
N ASN A 200 4.50 0.59 6.90
CA ASN A 200 3.30 0.65 7.75
C ASN A 200 2.20 1.56 7.14
N LEU A 201 1.89 1.33 5.87
CA LEU A 201 0.89 2.08 5.11
C LEU A 201 -0.35 1.23 4.84
N LYS A 202 -1.49 1.89 4.63
CA LYS A 202 -2.75 1.25 4.22
C LYS A 202 -3.00 1.54 2.75
N SER A 203 -3.36 0.53 1.98
CA SER A 203 -3.63 0.63 0.54
C SER A 203 -4.69 1.68 0.19
N VAL A 204 -5.76 1.75 0.98
CA VAL A 204 -6.83 2.75 0.82
C VAL A 204 -6.36 4.20 0.91
N ASN A 205 -5.23 4.44 1.61
CA ASN A 205 -4.63 5.75 1.77
C ASN A 205 -3.49 5.99 0.77
N VAL A 206 -2.96 4.91 0.16
CA VAL A 206 -1.78 4.94 -0.71
C VAL A 206 -2.02 4.08 -1.95
N PRO A 207 -2.97 4.44 -2.82
CA PRO A 207 -3.25 3.72 -4.05
C PRO A 207 -2.04 3.66 -4.98
N ILE A 208 -2.00 2.65 -5.88
CA ILE A 208 -0.99 2.55 -6.92
C ILE A 208 -1.56 2.92 -8.29
N PHE A 209 -0.83 3.73 -9.03
CA PHE A 209 -1.17 4.21 -10.37
C PHE A 209 -0.16 3.65 -11.38
N VAL A 210 -0.62 2.87 -12.31
CA VAL A 210 0.22 2.11 -13.24
C VAL A 210 0.01 2.62 -14.66
N GLY A 211 1.09 3.12 -15.26
CA GLY A 211 1.04 3.65 -16.62
C GLY A 211 1.15 2.57 -17.69
N GLU A 212 0.37 2.72 -18.75
CA GLU A 212 0.48 1.92 -19.96
C GLU A 212 1.75 2.25 -20.74
N THR A 213 2.24 1.29 -21.52
CA THR A 213 3.31 1.48 -22.50
C THR A 213 2.78 2.18 -23.75
N GLU A 214 3.68 2.70 -24.58
CA GLU A 214 3.30 3.33 -25.84
C GLU A 214 2.48 2.38 -26.73
N TYR A 215 1.41 2.92 -27.30
CA TYR A 215 0.50 2.16 -28.17
C TYR A 215 1.11 1.89 -29.54
N GLU A 216 0.75 0.76 -30.17
CA GLU A 216 1.24 0.34 -31.49
C GLU A 216 0.98 1.41 -32.58
N ASN A 217 -0.22 2.00 -32.59
CA ASN A 217 -0.59 3.06 -33.54
C ASN A 217 0.18 4.37 -33.33
N MET A 218 0.96 4.48 -32.26
CA MET A 218 1.87 5.58 -31.97
C MET A 218 3.34 5.19 -32.17
N GLY A 219 3.62 3.95 -32.56
CA GLY A 219 4.95 3.41 -32.80
C GLY A 219 5.47 2.47 -31.72
N GLY A 220 4.66 2.17 -30.70
CA GLY A 220 5.05 1.41 -29.52
C GLY A 220 5.31 -0.08 -29.77
N GLY A 221 6.54 -0.53 -29.53
CA GLY A 221 6.94 -1.93 -29.65
C GLY A 221 6.58 -2.80 -28.46
N CYS A 222 6.15 -2.20 -27.35
CA CYS A 222 5.74 -2.91 -26.13
C CYS A 222 4.21 -2.81 -25.90
N SER A 223 3.45 -2.38 -26.89
CA SER A 223 1.99 -2.15 -26.77
C SER A 223 1.21 -3.38 -26.31
N TRP A 224 1.73 -4.57 -26.62
CA TRP A 224 1.15 -5.83 -26.14
C TRP A 224 1.11 -5.95 -24.61
N HIS A 225 1.98 -5.23 -23.89
CA HIS A 225 1.95 -5.23 -22.42
C HIS A 225 0.71 -4.55 -21.85
N ASN A 226 0.03 -3.69 -22.60
CA ASN A 226 -1.12 -2.93 -22.08
C ASN A 226 -2.30 -3.82 -21.70
N HIS A 227 -2.47 -5.01 -22.33
CA HIS A 227 -3.49 -5.97 -21.91
C HIS A 227 -3.15 -6.61 -20.53
N VAL A 228 -1.86 -6.64 -20.16
CA VAL A 228 -1.41 -7.10 -18.85
C VAL A 228 -1.61 -5.99 -17.81
N VAL A 229 -1.25 -4.75 -18.16
CA VAL A 229 -1.48 -3.56 -17.30
C VAL A 229 -2.98 -3.41 -16.98
N ALA A 230 -3.87 -3.68 -17.94
CA ALA A 230 -5.32 -3.60 -17.75
C ALA A 230 -5.84 -4.52 -16.63
N LYS A 231 -5.09 -5.58 -16.27
CA LYS A 231 -5.46 -6.52 -15.18
C LYS A 231 -5.13 -6.00 -13.78
N ILE A 232 -4.42 -4.88 -13.65
CA ILE A 232 -4.03 -4.33 -12.34
C ILE A 232 -5.24 -4.11 -11.41
N PRO A 233 -6.36 -3.50 -11.85
CA PRO A 233 -7.52 -3.32 -10.96
C PRO A 233 -8.19 -4.63 -10.51
N GLU A 234 -7.98 -5.72 -11.24
CA GLU A 234 -8.51 -7.05 -10.89
C GLU A 234 -7.74 -7.68 -9.73
N VAL A 235 -6.43 -7.39 -9.62
CA VAL A 235 -5.55 -7.99 -8.60
C VAL A 235 -5.21 -7.04 -7.45
N ILE A 236 -5.34 -5.73 -7.66
CA ILE A 236 -5.12 -4.68 -6.66
C ILE A 236 -6.34 -3.76 -6.65
N PRO A 237 -7.27 -3.89 -5.67
CA PRO A 237 -8.50 -3.07 -5.62
C PRO A 237 -8.25 -1.56 -5.57
N THR A 238 -7.11 -1.13 -5.05
CA THR A 238 -6.66 0.27 -5.04
C THR A 238 -5.65 0.58 -6.14
N GLY A 239 -5.60 -0.26 -7.18
CA GLY A 239 -4.77 -0.12 -8.36
C GLY A 239 -5.53 0.54 -9.51
N TYR A 240 -4.93 1.54 -10.14
CA TYR A 240 -5.53 2.32 -11.21
C TYR A 240 -4.61 2.38 -12.42
N VAL A 241 -5.18 2.18 -13.61
CA VAL A 241 -4.45 2.31 -14.87
C VAL A 241 -4.45 3.76 -15.33
N VAL A 242 -3.29 4.24 -15.78
CA VAL A 242 -3.12 5.55 -16.41
C VAL A 242 -2.85 5.33 -17.90
N SER A 243 -3.81 5.69 -18.74
CA SER A 243 -3.73 5.41 -20.17
C SER A 243 -2.66 6.21 -20.89
N ALA A 244 -1.93 5.52 -21.78
CA ALA A 244 -1.00 6.12 -22.73
C ALA A 244 -1.63 6.31 -24.12
N GLU A 245 -2.91 6.04 -24.31
CA GLU A 245 -3.58 6.15 -25.61
C GLU A 245 -3.40 7.54 -26.22
N GLY A 246 -2.92 7.58 -27.48
CA GLY A 246 -2.68 8.82 -28.20
C GLY A 246 -1.50 9.67 -27.71
N ILE A 247 -0.69 9.17 -26.76
CA ILE A 247 0.54 9.84 -26.36
C ILE A 247 1.65 9.52 -27.36
N PRO A 248 2.29 10.55 -27.97
CA PRO A 248 3.27 10.33 -29.02
C PRO A 248 4.60 9.78 -28.47
N GLY A 249 5.15 8.79 -29.19
CA GLY A 249 6.51 8.33 -29.01
C GLY A 249 7.55 9.34 -29.47
N ASN A 250 8.82 9.01 -29.26
CA ASN A 250 9.95 9.87 -29.61
C ASN A 250 10.32 9.81 -31.12
N GLY A 251 9.75 8.84 -31.86
CA GLY A 251 9.99 8.63 -33.29
C GLY A 251 11.39 8.10 -33.63
N THR A 252 12.22 7.80 -32.65
CA THR A 252 13.59 7.28 -32.86
C THR A 252 13.75 5.84 -32.39
N ASP A 253 12.95 5.41 -31.46
CA ASP A 253 12.88 4.03 -30.99
C ASP A 253 11.42 3.67 -30.63
N PRO A 254 11.09 2.36 -30.51
CA PRO A 254 9.72 1.92 -30.27
C PRO A 254 9.37 1.80 -28.76
N TRP A 255 10.08 2.42 -27.86
CA TRP A 255 9.90 2.21 -26.41
C TRP A 255 9.59 3.47 -25.62
N HIS A 256 10.00 4.64 -26.14
CA HIS A 256 10.04 5.84 -25.33
C HIS A 256 9.16 6.95 -25.88
N PHE A 257 8.48 7.63 -24.97
CA PHE A 257 7.67 8.80 -25.33
C PHE A 257 8.54 9.99 -25.71
N SER A 258 7.99 10.87 -26.52
CA SER A 258 8.57 12.19 -26.80
C SER A 258 8.51 13.10 -25.55
N ALA A 259 9.21 14.24 -25.58
CA ALA A 259 9.11 15.23 -24.51
C ALA A 259 7.66 15.71 -24.30
N ALA A 260 6.92 15.96 -25.39
CA ALA A 260 5.50 16.27 -25.32
C ALA A 260 4.66 15.10 -24.74
N GLY A 261 5.06 13.87 -25.07
CA GLY A 261 4.46 12.65 -24.54
C GLY A 261 4.63 12.55 -23.03
N TYR A 262 5.82 12.71 -22.50
CA TYR A 262 6.07 12.68 -21.06
C TYR A 262 5.33 13.77 -20.29
N ARG A 263 5.26 14.99 -20.84
CA ARG A 263 4.46 16.08 -20.24
C ARG A 263 2.99 15.68 -20.15
N THR A 264 2.44 15.15 -21.22
CA THR A 264 1.05 14.68 -21.28
C THR A 264 0.83 13.53 -20.29
N PHE A 265 1.76 12.59 -20.24
CA PHE A 265 1.62 11.43 -19.35
C PHE A 265 1.70 11.84 -17.87
N GLY A 266 2.63 12.73 -17.51
CA GLY A 266 2.68 13.29 -16.16
C GLY A 266 1.38 13.96 -15.74
N LYS A 267 0.77 14.73 -16.63
CA LYS A 267 -0.56 15.34 -16.40
C LYS A 267 -1.66 14.30 -16.25
N ARG A 268 -1.62 13.19 -17.01
CA ARG A 268 -2.59 12.09 -16.86
C ARG A 268 -2.45 11.34 -15.54
N TYR A 269 -1.22 11.10 -15.07
CA TYR A 269 -1.00 10.58 -13.72
C TYR A 269 -1.61 11.50 -12.68
N ALA A 270 -1.35 12.81 -12.75
CA ALA A 270 -1.91 13.77 -11.82
C ALA A 270 -3.46 13.81 -11.89
N ALA A 271 -4.03 13.82 -13.09
CA ALA A 271 -5.47 13.80 -13.28
C ALA A 271 -6.12 12.54 -12.66
N LYS A 272 -5.50 11.35 -12.85
CA LYS A 272 -6.00 10.12 -12.25
C LYS A 272 -5.88 10.13 -10.73
N VAL A 273 -4.78 10.63 -10.18
CA VAL A 273 -4.61 10.81 -8.73
C VAL A 273 -5.68 11.75 -8.17
N LEU A 274 -5.90 12.90 -8.79
CA LEU A 274 -6.91 13.87 -8.36
C LEU A 274 -8.35 13.32 -8.48
N GLU A 275 -8.64 12.56 -9.55
CA GLU A 275 -9.90 11.85 -9.71
C GLU A 275 -10.14 10.88 -8.56
N VAL A 276 -9.14 10.03 -8.24
CA VAL A 276 -9.25 9.07 -7.14
C VAL A 276 -9.37 9.79 -5.80
N MET A 277 -8.61 10.86 -5.56
CA MET A 277 -8.72 11.67 -4.34
C MET A 277 -10.10 12.31 -4.19
N SER A 278 -10.71 12.80 -5.28
CA SER A 278 -12.03 13.43 -5.24
C SER A 278 -13.16 12.41 -5.06
N ASN A 279 -13.00 11.22 -5.64
CA ASN A 279 -13.97 10.13 -5.54
C ASN A 279 -13.81 9.34 -4.25
N SER A 280 -12.59 9.32 -3.70
CA SER A 280 -12.34 8.63 -2.45
C SER A 280 -12.92 9.40 -1.29
N GLY A 281 -13.61 10.53 -1.41
CA GLY A 281 -14.19 11.21 -0.29
C GLY A 281 -13.49 10.77 1.03
N ASP A 282 -13.67 11.20 2.19
CA ASP A 282 -13.06 10.59 3.39
C ASP A 282 -13.51 9.12 3.65
N TYR A 283 -13.53 8.25 2.62
CA TYR A 283 -13.88 6.83 2.75
C TYR A 283 -12.65 6.01 3.13
N THR A 284 -12.47 5.72 4.39
CA THR A 284 -11.60 4.63 4.82
C THR A 284 -12.39 3.33 4.74
N LYS A 285 -12.00 2.45 3.82
CA LYS A 285 -12.47 1.06 3.89
C LYS A 285 -11.68 0.36 4.99
N THR A 286 -12.39 -0.22 5.94
CA THR A 286 -11.82 -1.02 7.02
C THR A 286 -12.44 -2.40 7.01
N VAL A 287 -11.72 -3.39 7.52
CA VAL A 287 -12.26 -4.71 7.78
C VAL A 287 -12.63 -4.77 9.27
N GLU A 288 -13.86 -5.17 9.56
CA GLU A 288 -14.39 -5.28 10.90
C GLU A 288 -14.96 -6.67 11.17
N VAL A 289 -14.97 -7.06 12.43
CA VAL A 289 -15.67 -8.28 12.86
C VAL A 289 -17.18 -8.06 12.66
N ASP A 290 -17.82 -9.04 11.98
CA ASP A 290 -19.25 -9.01 11.68
C ASP A 290 -20.02 -9.91 12.67
N GLU A 291 -20.05 -11.22 12.44
CA GLU A 291 -20.72 -12.19 13.30
C GLU A 291 -19.70 -12.96 14.14
N ARG A 292 -19.91 -13.02 15.45
CA ARG A 292 -19.06 -13.81 16.38
C ARG A 292 -19.73 -15.12 16.70
N PHE A 293 -18.95 -16.19 16.73
CA PHE A 293 -19.45 -17.53 17.04
C PHE A 293 -18.97 -17.96 18.43
N THR A 294 -19.92 -18.25 19.30
CA THR A 294 -19.71 -18.65 20.68
C THR A 294 -20.42 -19.99 20.96
N GLY A 295 -20.08 -20.64 22.08
CA GLY A 295 -20.76 -21.84 22.51
C GLY A 295 -20.08 -23.13 22.03
N ASP A 296 -20.81 -24.00 21.35
CA ASP A 296 -20.30 -25.28 20.90
C ASP A 296 -19.79 -25.26 19.44
N LEU A 297 -19.12 -26.35 19.05
CA LEU A 297 -18.58 -26.52 17.71
C LEU A 297 -19.64 -26.52 16.60
N SER A 298 -20.92 -26.72 16.91
CA SER A 298 -21.97 -26.68 15.90
C SER A 298 -22.17 -25.27 15.33
N ALA A 299 -21.91 -24.25 16.12
CA ALA A 299 -21.95 -22.86 15.68
C ALA A 299 -20.96 -22.54 14.53
N LEU A 300 -19.85 -23.27 14.47
CA LEU A 300 -18.80 -23.11 13.48
C LEU A 300 -19.04 -23.94 12.20
N SER A 301 -20.01 -24.83 12.21
CA SER A 301 -20.21 -25.79 11.12
C SER A 301 -20.68 -25.13 9.84
N GLY A 302 -19.97 -25.41 8.74
CA GLY A 302 -20.32 -24.89 7.42
C GLY A 302 -19.98 -23.41 7.20
N LYS A 303 -19.46 -22.72 8.20
CA LYS A 303 -19.07 -21.31 8.11
C LYS A 303 -17.65 -21.13 7.56
N ASN A 304 -17.44 -20.04 6.87
CA ASN A 304 -16.11 -19.54 6.50
C ASN A 304 -15.70 -18.53 7.59
N LEU A 305 -14.70 -18.87 8.36
CA LEU A 305 -14.39 -18.23 9.63
C LEU A 305 -13.05 -17.49 9.57
N ALA A 306 -13.00 -16.27 10.04
CA ALA A 306 -11.75 -15.64 10.44
C ALA A 306 -11.42 -16.03 11.91
N ILE A 307 -10.13 -16.14 12.21
CA ILE A 307 -9.61 -16.40 13.55
C ILE A 307 -8.87 -15.15 13.99
N VAL A 308 -9.46 -14.40 14.91
CA VAL A 308 -8.99 -13.06 15.27
C VAL A 308 -8.71 -12.91 16.76
N ASN A 309 -7.75 -12.07 17.10
CA ASN A 309 -7.61 -11.45 18.41
C ASN A 309 -8.19 -10.03 18.31
N GLU A 310 -9.38 -9.84 18.86
CA GLU A 310 -10.09 -8.56 18.76
C GLU A 310 -9.41 -7.43 19.54
N ALA A 311 -8.76 -7.74 20.65
CA ALA A 311 -8.07 -6.74 21.47
C ALA A 311 -6.87 -6.13 20.72
N GLU A 312 -6.19 -6.93 19.92
CA GLU A 312 -5.05 -6.50 19.09
C GLU A 312 -5.47 -6.13 17.65
N LYS A 313 -6.72 -6.39 17.27
CA LYS A 313 -7.24 -6.25 15.89
C LYS A 313 -6.44 -7.04 14.87
N LYS A 314 -5.94 -8.22 15.24
CA LYS A 314 -5.13 -9.10 14.41
C LYS A 314 -5.87 -10.37 14.02
N ALA A 315 -5.56 -10.89 12.85
CA ALA A 315 -6.08 -12.14 12.32
C ALA A 315 -4.95 -13.04 11.82
N PHE A 316 -5.19 -14.36 11.81
CA PHE A 316 -4.33 -15.30 11.10
C PHE A 316 -4.65 -15.31 9.61
N PHE A 317 -3.62 -15.48 8.78
CA PHE A 317 -3.76 -15.51 7.32
C PHE A 317 -2.65 -16.33 6.65
N GLY A 318 -2.82 -16.65 5.37
CA GLY A 318 -1.77 -17.22 4.53
C GLY A 318 -0.76 -16.14 4.13
N ALA A 319 0.48 -16.25 4.63
CA ALA A 319 1.51 -15.25 4.40
C ALA A 319 2.43 -15.56 3.20
N GLY A 320 1.91 -16.33 2.25
CA GLY A 320 2.67 -16.83 1.10
C GLY A 320 3.44 -18.12 1.41
N ALA A 321 3.78 -18.88 0.35
CA ALA A 321 4.36 -20.22 0.47
C ALA A 321 3.58 -21.08 1.48
N ASP A 322 4.22 -21.64 2.49
CA ASP A 322 3.61 -22.45 3.54
C ASP A 322 3.57 -21.73 4.90
N ALA A 323 3.77 -20.42 4.92
CA ALA A 323 3.77 -19.62 6.15
C ALA A 323 2.36 -19.22 6.59
N LEU A 324 2.11 -19.31 7.90
CA LEU A 324 0.98 -18.69 8.56
C LEU A 324 1.44 -17.32 9.09
N GLY A 325 0.70 -16.27 8.72
CA GLY A 325 0.90 -14.91 9.22
C GLY A 325 -0.08 -14.55 10.33
N TYR A 326 0.24 -13.49 11.08
CA TYR A 326 -0.61 -12.91 12.10
C TYR A 326 -0.38 -11.41 12.13
N ASP A 327 -1.32 -10.63 11.63
CA ASP A 327 -1.18 -9.18 11.49
C ASP A 327 -2.53 -8.45 11.62
N ILE A 328 -2.50 -7.12 11.66
CA ILE A 328 -3.66 -6.27 11.82
C ILE A 328 -4.59 -6.42 10.61
N PHE A 329 -5.79 -6.97 10.82
CA PHE A 329 -6.75 -7.21 9.74
C PHE A 329 -7.34 -5.92 9.14
N GLU A 330 -7.31 -4.79 9.83
CA GLU A 330 -7.67 -3.49 9.26
C GLU A 330 -6.72 -3.05 8.13
N ASN A 331 -5.45 -3.49 8.17
CA ASN A 331 -4.46 -3.23 7.12
C ASN A 331 -4.60 -4.19 5.93
N ALA A 332 -5.36 -5.24 6.12
CA ALA A 332 -5.51 -6.34 5.20
C ALA A 332 -6.68 -6.17 4.22
N PHE A 333 -7.18 -4.95 4.02
CA PHE A 333 -8.34 -4.74 3.15
C PHE A 333 -8.12 -5.35 1.75
N ASP A 334 -6.96 -5.11 1.14
CA ASP A 334 -6.63 -5.68 -0.17
C ASP A 334 -6.25 -7.15 -0.06
N ASP A 335 -5.56 -7.52 1.02
CA ASP A 335 -5.17 -8.89 1.33
C ASP A 335 -6.40 -9.72 1.70
N PHE A 336 -7.34 -9.12 2.43
CA PHE A 336 -8.61 -9.76 2.75
C PHE A 336 -9.40 -10.12 1.49
N ALA A 337 -9.34 -9.33 0.43
CA ALA A 337 -10.02 -9.62 -0.83
C ALA A 337 -9.36 -10.72 -1.67
N THR A 338 -8.10 -11.07 -1.44
CA THR A 338 -7.32 -11.92 -2.36
C THR A 338 -6.48 -13.01 -1.70
N GLU A 339 -6.32 -12.99 -0.37
CA GLU A 339 -5.49 -13.97 0.35
C GLU A 339 -6.29 -14.76 1.40
N GLY A 340 -5.68 -15.83 1.88
CA GLY A 340 -6.33 -16.76 2.78
C GLY A 340 -6.49 -16.22 4.20
N TYR A 341 -7.55 -15.48 4.46
CA TYR A 341 -7.95 -15.05 5.81
C TYR A 341 -9.10 -15.88 6.41
N LEU A 342 -9.65 -16.79 5.63
CA LEU A 342 -10.81 -17.58 6.06
C LEU A 342 -10.43 -19.04 6.26
N PHE A 343 -11.02 -19.65 7.26
CA PHE A 343 -10.81 -21.04 7.61
C PHE A 343 -12.16 -21.80 7.59
N LYS A 344 -12.15 -22.97 7.00
CA LYS A 344 -13.30 -23.87 7.01
C LYS A 344 -12.98 -25.11 7.82
N LEU A 345 -13.82 -25.39 8.80
CA LEU A 345 -13.66 -26.56 9.63
C LEU A 345 -14.28 -27.78 8.96
N SER A 346 -13.54 -28.88 9.01
CA SER A 346 -14.05 -30.20 8.62
C SER A 346 -13.68 -31.23 9.68
N ARG A 347 -14.57 -32.24 9.86
CA ARG A 347 -14.29 -33.32 10.78
C ARG A 347 -13.30 -34.29 10.12
N ILE A 348 -12.26 -34.64 10.84
CA ILE A 348 -11.30 -35.66 10.46
C ILE A 348 -11.09 -36.64 11.63
N THR A 349 -10.39 -37.74 11.39
CA THR A 349 -10.00 -38.67 12.46
C THR A 349 -9.10 -37.92 13.47
N GLY A 350 -9.48 -37.99 14.72
CA GLY A 350 -8.72 -37.35 15.80
C GLY A 350 -9.04 -35.88 16.09
N GLY A 351 -9.89 -35.20 15.27
CA GLY A 351 -10.18 -33.79 15.55
C GLY A 351 -10.88 -33.05 14.42
N ARG A 352 -10.49 -31.77 14.24
CA ARG A 352 -10.96 -30.91 13.17
C ARG A 352 -9.77 -30.46 12.32
N SER A 353 -9.92 -30.47 11.00
CA SER A 353 -9.00 -29.75 10.11
C SER A 353 -9.51 -28.35 9.86
N LEU A 354 -8.58 -27.42 9.70
CA LEU A 354 -8.84 -26.04 9.30
C LEU A 354 -8.26 -25.82 7.91
N LYS A 355 -9.14 -25.89 6.90
CA LYS A 355 -8.79 -25.59 5.52
C LYS A 355 -8.77 -24.10 5.33
N LEU A 356 -7.71 -23.57 4.74
CA LEU A 356 -7.59 -22.16 4.43
C LEU A 356 -8.32 -21.85 3.12
N LEU A 357 -9.05 -20.76 3.12
CA LEU A 357 -9.80 -20.25 1.97
C LEU A 357 -9.37 -18.82 1.67
N ASN A 358 -9.49 -18.43 0.40
CA ASN A 358 -9.52 -17.01 0.05
C ASN A 358 -10.87 -16.38 0.47
N THR A 359 -11.04 -15.09 0.30
CA THR A 359 -12.26 -14.38 0.72
C THR A 359 -13.49 -14.73 -0.12
N ASP A 360 -13.30 -15.23 -1.33
CA ASP A 360 -14.37 -15.73 -2.18
C ASP A 360 -14.87 -17.11 -1.75
N GLY A 361 -14.19 -17.71 -0.77
CA GLY A 361 -14.53 -19.03 -0.22
C GLY A 361 -13.95 -20.19 -1.03
N GLU A 362 -13.05 -19.92 -1.97
CA GLU A 362 -12.32 -20.93 -2.72
C GLU A 362 -11.09 -21.41 -1.94
N ASP A 363 -10.60 -22.59 -2.28
CA ASP A 363 -9.46 -23.20 -1.61
C ASP A 363 -8.17 -22.38 -1.84
N TYR A 364 -7.55 -21.91 -0.76
CA TYR A 364 -6.22 -21.33 -0.83
C TYR A 364 -5.18 -22.41 -1.17
N GLN A 365 -4.35 -22.13 -2.16
CA GLN A 365 -3.40 -23.09 -2.69
C GLN A 365 -1.97 -22.73 -2.29
N VAL A 366 -1.22 -23.71 -1.80
CA VAL A 366 0.22 -23.62 -1.59
C VAL A 366 0.92 -24.61 -2.53
N ASN A 367 1.65 -24.09 -3.50
CA ASN A 367 2.31 -24.91 -4.55
C ASN A 367 1.35 -25.88 -5.25
N GLY A 368 0.13 -25.43 -5.57
CA GLY A 368 -0.89 -26.24 -6.24
C GLY A 368 -1.59 -27.29 -5.34
N THR A 369 -1.41 -27.18 -4.03
CA THR A 369 -2.03 -28.05 -3.05
C THR A 369 -2.91 -27.24 -2.10
N THR A 370 -4.13 -27.70 -1.85
CA THR A 370 -5.04 -27.07 -0.87
C THR A 370 -4.36 -27.00 0.50
N ALA A 371 -4.35 -25.80 1.08
CA ALA A 371 -3.68 -25.49 2.32
C ALA A 371 -4.56 -25.77 3.54
N TYR A 372 -3.97 -26.42 4.54
CA TYR A 372 -4.55 -26.66 5.86
C TYR A 372 -3.58 -26.16 6.93
N LEU A 373 -4.14 -25.72 8.06
CA LEU A 373 -3.34 -25.35 9.22
C LEU A 373 -2.72 -26.59 9.86
N ASN A 374 -1.42 -26.61 9.96
CA ASN A 374 -0.63 -27.74 10.48
C ASN A 374 0.34 -27.29 11.57
N SER A 375 0.69 -28.20 12.45
CA SER A 375 1.84 -28.11 13.34
C SER A 375 2.32 -29.49 13.75
N GLN A 376 3.64 -29.65 13.89
CA GLN A 376 4.26 -30.93 14.28
C GLN A 376 5.49 -30.70 15.16
N ALA A 377 5.71 -31.63 16.09
CA ALA A 377 6.88 -31.58 16.98
C ALA A 377 8.20 -31.65 16.18
N VAL A 378 8.25 -32.38 15.07
CA VAL A 378 9.44 -32.50 14.21
C VAL A 378 9.82 -31.20 13.51
N THR A 379 8.90 -30.23 13.38
CA THR A 379 9.14 -28.91 12.81
C THR A 379 9.41 -27.82 13.88
N GLY A 380 9.75 -28.21 15.11
CA GLY A 380 10.02 -27.30 16.21
C GLY A 380 8.78 -26.60 16.76
N ASN A 381 7.60 -27.23 16.63
CA ASN A 381 6.31 -26.69 17.03
C ASN A 381 5.93 -25.38 16.31
N CYS A 382 6.42 -25.17 15.10
CA CYS A 382 5.99 -24.04 14.27
C CYS A 382 4.61 -24.33 13.66
N CYS A 383 3.82 -23.29 13.43
CA CYS A 383 2.61 -23.37 12.61
C CYS A 383 2.93 -23.08 11.15
N PHE A 384 2.33 -23.86 10.26
CA PHE A 384 2.53 -23.72 8.82
C PHE A 384 1.28 -24.16 8.04
N LEU A 385 1.27 -23.88 6.75
CA LEU A 385 0.21 -24.26 5.82
C LEU A 385 0.70 -25.39 4.93
N ASN A 386 -0.01 -26.53 4.94
CA ASN A 386 0.41 -27.67 4.14
C ASN A 386 -0.79 -28.57 3.80
N GLY A 387 -0.53 -29.66 3.03
CA GLY A 387 -1.53 -30.66 2.71
C GLY A 387 -2.11 -31.38 3.94
N LEU A 388 -3.17 -32.15 3.74
CA LEU A 388 -3.88 -32.80 4.83
C LEU A 388 -3.22 -34.12 5.29
N ASN A 389 -2.61 -34.88 4.41
CA ASN A 389 -2.25 -36.29 4.63
C ASN A 389 -0.80 -36.61 4.22
N GLY A 390 0.20 -35.89 4.72
CA GLY A 390 1.60 -36.24 4.49
C GLY A 390 2.09 -36.01 3.06
N GLN A 391 1.44 -35.13 2.30
CA GLN A 391 1.80 -34.87 0.90
C GLN A 391 3.21 -34.30 0.71
N ARG A 392 3.81 -33.75 1.77
CA ARG A 392 5.17 -33.20 1.78
C ARG A 392 6.14 -33.97 2.67
N GLY A 393 5.80 -35.20 3.06
CA GLY A 393 6.69 -36.10 3.80
C GLY A 393 6.83 -35.83 5.28
N PHE A 394 6.46 -34.65 5.78
CA PHE A 394 6.44 -34.32 7.21
C PHE A 394 5.03 -33.97 7.74
N ASP A 395 4.04 -33.98 6.88
CA ASP A 395 2.64 -33.88 7.30
C ASP A 395 2.20 -35.20 7.93
N THR A 396 1.49 -35.11 9.03
CA THR A 396 0.81 -36.24 9.61
C THR A 396 -0.66 -35.90 9.83
N PRO A 397 -1.56 -36.86 9.82
CA PRO A 397 -2.97 -36.62 10.14
C PRO A 397 -3.16 -35.89 11.48
N ASP A 398 -2.35 -36.23 12.49
CA ASP A 398 -2.37 -35.57 13.80
C ASP A 398 -1.89 -34.13 13.75
N GLY A 399 -0.91 -33.80 12.89
CA GLY A 399 -0.42 -32.45 12.67
C GLY A 399 -1.46 -31.51 12.08
N ALA A 400 -2.39 -32.02 11.27
CA ALA A 400 -3.51 -31.27 10.71
C ALA A 400 -4.78 -31.32 11.59
N ALA A 401 -4.76 -32.11 12.68
CA ALA A 401 -5.91 -32.32 13.56
C ALA A 401 -5.85 -31.37 14.78
N TRP A 402 -6.93 -30.64 14.98
CA TRP A 402 -7.08 -29.65 16.04
C TRP A 402 -8.26 -29.97 16.94
N THR A 403 -8.09 -29.81 18.23
CA THR A 403 -9.14 -29.77 19.23
C THR A 403 -9.45 -28.31 19.54
N LEU A 404 -10.72 -27.93 19.36
CA LEU A 404 -11.20 -26.58 19.61
C LEU A 404 -12.10 -26.60 20.83
N GLU A 405 -11.86 -25.69 21.77
CA GLU A 405 -12.61 -25.57 23.01
C GLU A 405 -13.00 -24.12 23.24
N TYR A 406 -14.29 -23.89 23.48
CA TYR A 406 -14.81 -22.57 23.84
C TYR A 406 -14.85 -22.40 25.36
N VAL A 407 -14.32 -21.29 25.83
CA VAL A 407 -14.40 -20.90 27.22
C VAL A 407 -15.16 -19.58 27.33
N ASP A 408 -16.26 -19.61 28.05
CA ASP A 408 -17.10 -18.44 28.23
C ASP A 408 -16.33 -17.23 28.80
N GLY A 409 -16.54 -16.07 28.18
CA GLY A 409 -15.83 -14.84 28.51
C GLY A 409 -14.36 -14.77 28.04
N LYS A 410 -13.81 -15.83 27.44
CA LYS A 410 -12.44 -15.86 26.90
C LYS A 410 -12.39 -16.06 25.37
N GLY A 411 -13.26 -16.94 24.83
CA GLY A 411 -13.23 -17.30 23.42
C GLY A 411 -12.80 -18.74 23.17
N TRP A 412 -12.28 -19.01 21.97
CA TRP A 412 -11.86 -20.33 21.51
C TRP A 412 -10.37 -20.57 21.71
N SER A 413 -9.99 -21.68 22.29
CA SER A 413 -8.61 -22.18 22.27
C SER A 413 -8.45 -23.24 21.18
N MET A 414 -7.24 -23.38 20.64
CA MET A 414 -6.92 -24.27 19.54
C MET A 414 -5.72 -25.14 19.92
N LYS A 415 -5.98 -26.41 20.26
CA LYS A 415 -4.94 -27.38 20.61
C LYS A 415 -4.65 -28.29 19.42
N ASN A 416 -3.41 -28.33 18.99
CA ASN A 416 -2.96 -29.22 17.93
C ASN A 416 -2.73 -30.64 18.50
N ASN A 417 -3.26 -31.66 17.85
CA ASN A 417 -3.18 -33.03 18.37
C ASN A 417 -1.83 -33.68 18.12
N GLY A 418 -1.09 -33.26 17.10
CA GLY A 418 0.26 -33.76 16.80
C GLY A 418 1.33 -33.28 17.77
N THR A 419 1.18 -32.06 18.32
CA THR A 419 2.12 -31.48 19.29
C THR A 419 1.63 -31.53 20.73
N GLY A 420 0.31 -31.66 20.92
CA GLY A 420 -0.32 -31.52 22.25
C GLY A 420 -0.33 -30.09 22.79
N LYS A 421 0.07 -29.09 22.00
CA LYS A 421 0.23 -27.69 22.38
C LYS A 421 -0.82 -26.80 21.71
N TYR A 422 -0.93 -25.54 22.19
CA TYR A 422 -1.91 -24.57 21.74
C TYR A 422 -1.31 -23.57 20.76
N LEU A 423 -2.10 -23.18 19.76
CA LEU A 423 -1.78 -22.07 18.88
C LEU A 423 -1.71 -20.78 19.68
N LYS A 424 -0.67 -19.98 19.45
CA LYS A 424 -0.48 -18.69 20.09
C LYS A 424 -0.33 -17.56 19.06
N ASP A 425 -0.86 -16.41 19.45
CA ASP A 425 -0.69 -15.12 18.78
C ASP A 425 0.75 -14.63 18.93
N ALA A 426 1.53 -14.79 17.92
CA ALA A 426 2.90 -14.28 17.85
C ALA A 426 3.18 -13.77 16.43
N ALA A 427 4.15 -12.91 16.29
CA ALA A 427 4.56 -12.40 14.96
C ALA A 427 4.88 -13.53 13.97
N HIS A 428 5.38 -14.65 14.52
CA HIS A 428 5.45 -15.93 13.81
C HIS A 428 4.62 -16.93 14.62
N PRO A 429 3.41 -17.29 14.15
CA PRO A 429 2.55 -18.21 14.85
C PRO A 429 3.27 -19.51 15.23
N ALA A 430 3.15 -19.90 16.47
CA ALA A 430 3.86 -21.03 17.05
C ALA A 430 2.98 -21.76 18.08
N MET A 431 3.49 -22.88 18.63
CA MET A 431 2.79 -23.72 19.60
C MET A 431 3.36 -23.54 21.00
N PHE A 432 2.49 -23.34 21.97
CA PHE A 432 2.85 -23.13 23.38
C PHE A 432 2.08 -24.08 24.29
N ASP A 433 2.56 -24.24 25.53
CA ASP A 433 1.96 -25.16 26.50
C ASP A 433 0.65 -24.58 27.07
N GLU A 434 0.54 -23.27 27.18
CA GLU A 434 -0.64 -22.59 27.72
C GLU A 434 -1.59 -22.13 26.59
N PRO A 435 -2.92 -22.20 26.81
CA PRO A 435 -3.90 -21.80 25.82
C PRO A 435 -3.90 -20.27 25.62
N THR A 436 -4.02 -19.86 24.34
CA THR A 436 -4.42 -18.51 23.94
C THR A 436 -5.84 -18.59 23.39
N TYR A 437 -6.61 -17.53 23.54
CA TYR A 437 -8.03 -17.50 23.18
C TYR A 437 -8.27 -16.51 22.04
N PHE A 438 -9.05 -16.94 21.07
CA PHE A 438 -9.38 -16.21 19.86
C PHE A 438 -10.88 -16.10 19.67
N THR A 439 -11.30 -15.11 18.86
CA THR A 439 -12.65 -15.05 18.36
C THR A 439 -12.72 -15.73 17.00
N PHE A 440 -13.63 -16.69 16.84
CA PHE A 440 -14.06 -17.15 15.53
C PHE A 440 -15.21 -16.25 15.06
N CYS A 441 -15.07 -15.64 13.90
CA CYS A 441 -16.02 -14.65 13.40
C CYS A 441 -16.10 -14.66 11.87
N THR A 442 -17.09 -13.98 11.32
CA THR A 442 -17.01 -13.46 9.96
C THR A 442 -16.43 -12.04 9.98
N LEU A 443 -15.81 -11.66 8.88
CA LEU A 443 -15.31 -10.31 8.65
C LEU A 443 -16.15 -9.64 7.56
N LYS A 444 -16.34 -8.34 7.67
CA LYS A 444 -16.96 -7.51 6.65
C LYS A 444 -16.13 -6.28 6.34
N THR A 445 -16.20 -5.82 5.11
CA THR A 445 -15.66 -4.53 4.72
C THR A 445 -16.66 -3.44 5.09
N VAL A 446 -16.19 -2.45 5.82
CA VAL A 446 -16.97 -1.25 6.17
C VAL A 446 -16.33 -0.05 5.50
N THR A 447 -17.15 0.71 4.79
CA THR A 447 -16.75 2.00 4.25
C THR A 447 -17.15 3.07 5.26
N ALA A 448 -16.19 3.58 6.04
CA ALA A 448 -16.44 4.74 6.87
C ALA A 448 -16.50 5.97 5.96
N THR A 449 -17.68 6.60 5.85
CA THR A 449 -17.77 7.96 5.35
C THR A 449 -17.07 8.87 6.38
N GLY A 450 -16.05 9.61 5.96
CA GLY A 450 -15.17 10.40 6.84
C GLY A 450 -15.77 11.61 7.54
N ILE A 451 -17.02 11.48 7.93
CA ILE A 451 -17.56 12.27 9.02
C ILE A 451 -17.38 11.42 10.28
N GLN A 452 -16.20 11.46 10.90
CA GLN A 452 -16.18 11.25 12.32
C GLN A 452 -17.24 12.22 12.87
N GLU A 453 -18.30 11.67 13.43
CA GLU A 453 -19.04 12.40 14.45
C GLU A 453 -18.00 12.74 15.52
N VAL A 454 -17.40 13.92 15.37
CA VAL A 454 -16.87 14.60 16.53
C VAL A 454 -18.07 14.57 17.48
N ASN A 455 -17.91 13.97 18.66
CA ASN A 455 -18.81 14.15 19.79
C ASN A 455 -18.78 15.65 20.21
N ALA A 456 -19.10 16.51 19.27
CA ALA A 456 -19.58 17.84 19.49
C ALA A 456 -21.01 17.63 20.00
N LYS A 457 -21.25 17.95 21.26
CA LYS A 457 -22.58 18.26 21.78
C LYS A 457 -23.44 18.73 20.61
N LYS A 458 -24.50 17.94 20.31
CA LYS A 458 -25.50 18.23 19.26
C LYS A 458 -25.61 19.75 19.14
N PRO A 459 -25.19 20.38 18.03
CA PRO A 459 -25.31 21.82 17.96
C PRO A 459 -26.80 22.10 18.15
N GLU A 460 -27.12 22.88 19.14
CA GLU A 460 -28.48 23.45 19.22
C GLU A 460 -28.78 23.96 17.82
N THR A 461 -29.81 23.43 17.21
CA THR A 461 -30.27 23.86 15.88
C THR A 461 -30.45 25.34 15.96
N LYS A 462 -29.51 26.13 15.46
CA LYS A 462 -29.60 27.57 15.42
C LYS A 462 -30.82 27.90 14.57
N THR A 463 -31.94 28.08 15.24
CA THR A 463 -33.18 28.54 14.59
C THR A 463 -32.95 29.98 14.13
N GLY A 464 -33.16 30.24 12.84
CA GLY A 464 -32.99 31.55 12.27
C GLY A 464 -32.57 31.52 10.81
N VAL A 465 -32.45 32.71 10.23
CA VAL A 465 -31.98 32.91 8.87
C VAL A 465 -30.56 33.45 8.90
N TYR A 466 -29.67 32.85 8.12
CA TYR A 466 -28.26 33.21 8.02
C TYR A 466 -27.85 33.39 6.56
N THR A 467 -26.95 34.31 6.30
CA THR A 467 -26.22 34.40 5.02
C THR A 467 -25.25 33.24 4.87
N LEU A 468 -24.72 32.99 3.66
CA LEU A 468 -23.77 31.89 3.40
C LEU A 468 -22.44 32.02 4.16
N ASP A 469 -22.10 33.28 4.55
CA ASP A 469 -20.93 33.60 5.39
C ASP A 469 -21.22 33.49 6.90
N GLY A 470 -22.42 32.99 7.26
CA GLY A 470 -22.79 32.66 8.64
C GLY A 470 -23.33 33.82 9.47
N ARG A 471 -23.62 34.99 8.91
CA ARG A 471 -24.23 36.11 9.62
C ARG A 471 -25.72 35.89 9.76
N LYS A 472 -26.27 36.09 11.00
CA LYS A 472 -27.70 36.04 11.26
C LYS A 472 -28.38 37.30 10.67
N VAL A 473 -29.46 37.08 9.92
CA VAL A 473 -30.26 38.17 9.31
C VAL A 473 -31.71 38.08 9.76
N ASN A 474 -32.40 39.24 9.73
CA ASN A 474 -33.81 39.29 10.07
C ASN A 474 -34.62 38.68 8.92
N ALA A 475 -35.51 37.73 9.26
CA ALA A 475 -36.36 37.04 8.28
C ALA A 475 -37.36 37.95 7.57
N ASP A 476 -37.74 39.08 8.17
CA ASP A 476 -38.75 39.98 7.64
C ASP A 476 -38.24 40.90 6.51
N ASN A 477 -36.90 41.00 6.34
CA ASN A 477 -36.27 41.94 5.39
C ASN A 477 -35.23 41.25 4.48
N LEU A 478 -35.55 40.06 4.00
CA LEU A 478 -34.65 39.33 3.13
C LEU A 478 -34.69 39.87 1.68
N ARG A 479 -33.54 40.19 1.13
CA ARG A 479 -33.41 40.47 -0.31
C ARG A 479 -33.37 39.15 -1.09
N PRO A 480 -33.76 39.17 -2.37
CA PRO A 480 -33.56 37.96 -3.22
C PRO A 480 -32.12 37.44 -3.12
N GLY A 481 -31.97 36.15 -2.84
CA GLY A 481 -30.66 35.55 -2.64
C GLY A 481 -30.72 34.18 -1.99
N LEU A 482 -29.54 33.58 -1.75
CA LEU A 482 -29.38 32.28 -1.13
C LEU A 482 -29.07 32.44 0.37
N TYR A 483 -29.87 31.77 1.21
CA TYR A 483 -29.76 31.83 2.68
C TYR A 483 -29.77 30.45 3.29
N ILE A 484 -29.34 30.34 4.54
CA ILE A 484 -29.47 29.15 5.36
C ILE A 484 -30.60 29.41 6.37
N VAL A 485 -31.72 28.71 6.20
CA VAL A 485 -32.88 28.79 7.07
C VAL A 485 -33.00 27.49 7.86
N ASN A 486 -32.86 27.56 9.18
CA ASN A 486 -32.93 26.41 10.08
C ASN A 486 -32.00 25.25 9.59
N GLY A 487 -30.78 25.60 9.17
CA GLY A 487 -29.79 24.65 8.70
C GLY A 487 -29.94 24.15 7.24
N ARG A 488 -30.92 24.66 6.48
CA ARG A 488 -31.17 24.29 5.07
C ARG A 488 -30.93 25.47 4.14
N LYS A 489 -30.34 25.22 2.98
CA LYS A 489 -30.19 26.23 1.92
C LYS A 489 -31.54 26.53 1.30
N VAL A 490 -31.93 27.80 1.28
CA VAL A 490 -33.19 28.29 0.73
C VAL A 490 -32.93 29.48 -0.17
N VAL A 491 -33.50 29.48 -1.37
CA VAL A 491 -33.49 30.62 -2.31
C VAL A 491 -34.69 31.48 -2.02
N ILE A 492 -34.47 32.75 -1.65
CA ILE A 492 -35.48 33.77 -1.57
C ILE A 492 -35.56 34.48 -2.92
N LYS A 493 -36.72 34.49 -3.53
CA LYS A 493 -36.95 35.13 -4.84
C LYS A 493 -37.38 36.58 -4.69
#